data_fe9157e7b99307d63a06643a497b73af
#
_entry.id   fe9157e7b99307d63a06643a497b73af
#
_cell.length_a   1.000
_cell.length_b   1.000
_cell.length_c   1.000
_cell.angle_alpha   90.00
_cell.angle_beta   90.00
_cell.angle_gamma   90.00
#
_symmetry.space_group_name_H-M   'P 1'
#
loop_
_entity.id
_entity.type
_entity.pdbx_description
1 polymer ?
#
loop_
_entity_poly.entity_id
_entity_poly.type
_entity_poly.pdbx_seq_one_letter_code
_entity_poly.pdbx_strand_id
1 'polypeptide(L)'
;MRRSPEAGGKTARARTYRPVPLDSIAPAMAEAAVTAEDARFWTHGGIDWYEVRHALGYRRGGFDWSSAADREALWRSLGSIPKRKEALRGASTITQQVAKNLYLSPSRNPLRKLKEAVTAYRLELALPKRRILELYLNIAELGSGVWGVEAASRRYYRKPARRLTQSQAAALAATLPFPRTSNPAYRPVRMRRRQELILRRMRGERIEVPPVAEEPVPQPGDSIMWTPGMDSLLDSLRAPVETLPGPMSP
;
A
#
# COMPACT_ATOMS: atom_id res chain seq x y z
N MET A 1 3.15 7.07 -55.83
CA MET A 1 2.30 6.61 -54.72
C MET A 1 3.16 5.89 -53.69
N ARG A 2 3.55 6.57 -52.61
CA ARG A 2 4.29 5.98 -51.49
C ARG A 2 3.29 5.79 -50.35
N ARG A 3 3.06 4.54 -49.96
CA ARG A 3 2.23 4.20 -48.77
C ARG A 3 3.07 4.48 -47.53
N SER A 4 2.58 5.34 -46.67
CA SER A 4 3.09 5.56 -45.31
C SER A 4 2.83 4.31 -44.44
N PRO A 5 3.78 3.89 -43.59
CA PRO A 5 3.52 2.79 -42.65
C PRO A 5 2.59 3.28 -41.56
N GLU A 6 1.47 2.56 -41.40
CA GLU A 6 0.55 2.75 -40.28
C GLU A 6 1.29 2.56 -38.96
N ALA A 7 1.26 3.60 -38.14
CA ALA A 7 1.72 3.55 -36.75
C ALA A 7 0.84 2.55 -35.97
N GLY A 8 1.40 1.41 -35.65
CA GLY A 8 0.78 0.41 -34.79
C GLY A 8 0.44 1.00 -33.43
N GLY A 9 -0.76 1.53 -33.28
CA GLY A 9 -1.30 2.01 -32.03
C GLY A 9 -1.34 0.86 -31.03
N LYS A 10 -0.49 0.92 -29.98
CA LYS A 10 -0.64 0.10 -28.79
C LYS A 10 -2.02 0.42 -28.21
N THR A 11 -2.98 -0.45 -28.42
CA THR A 11 -4.31 -0.37 -27.81
C THR A 11 -4.12 -0.27 -26.29
N ALA A 12 -4.37 0.92 -25.74
CA ALA A 12 -4.35 1.15 -24.31
C ALA A 12 -5.35 0.17 -23.69
N ARG A 13 -4.87 -0.83 -22.94
CA ARG A 13 -5.72 -1.77 -22.21
C ARG A 13 -6.67 -0.96 -21.35
N ALA A 14 -7.98 -1.14 -21.56
CA ALA A 14 -9.00 -0.47 -20.77
C ALA A 14 -8.73 -0.69 -19.27
N ARG A 15 -8.57 0.42 -18.55
CA ARG A 15 -8.33 0.39 -17.10
C ARG A 15 -9.64 0.07 -16.40
N THR A 16 -9.62 -0.89 -15.49
CA THR A 16 -10.79 -1.23 -14.70
C THR A 16 -10.58 -0.68 -13.29
N TYR A 17 -11.43 0.30 -12.92
CA TYR A 17 -11.44 0.93 -11.60
C TYR A 17 -12.88 0.99 -11.08
N ARG A 18 -13.11 0.51 -9.85
CA ARG A 18 -14.43 0.48 -9.19
C ARG A 18 -14.23 0.72 -7.69
N PRO A 19 -14.23 1.97 -7.22
CA PRO A 19 -14.12 2.26 -5.80
C PRO A 19 -15.39 1.84 -5.07
N VAL A 20 -15.22 1.33 -3.86
CA VAL A 20 -16.31 0.92 -2.97
C VAL A 20 -15.98 1.30 -1.52
N PRO A 21 -16.99 1.59 -0.67
CA PRO A 21 -16.74 1.81 0.75
C PRO A 21 -16.10 0.59 1.40
N LEU A 22 -15.35 0.81 2.49
CA LEU A 22 -14.70 -0.29 3.23
C LEU A 22 -15.68 -1.37 3.69
N ASP A 23 -16.90 -0.97 4.08
CA ASP A 23 -17.96 -1.88 4.51
C ASP A 23 -18.52 -2.76 3.37
N SER A 24 -18.21 -2.40 2.11
CA SER A 24 -18.49 -3.22 0.92
C SER A 24 -17.34 -4.13 0.52
N ILE A 25 -16.29 -4.21 1.34
CA ILE A 25 -15.14 -5.11 1.18
C ILE A 25 -15.18 -6.15 2.30
N ALA A 26 -14.89 -7.41 1.98
CA ALA A 26 -14.84 -8.46 2.99
C ALA A 26 -13.83 -8.11 4.11
N PRO A 27 -14.17 -8.27 5.40
CA PRO A 27 -13.23 -8.02 6.49
C PRO A 27 -11.91 -8.77 6.36
N ALA A 28 -11.95 -10.00 5.83
CA ALA A 28 -10.78 -10.79 5.54
C ALA A 28 -9.80 -10.11 4.55
N MET A 29 -10.29 -9.22 3.65
CA MET A 29 -9.41 -8.50 2.73
C MET A 29 -8.66 -7.37 3.45
N ALA A 30 -9.34 -6.65 4.34
CA ALA A 30 -8.72 -5.63 5.18
C ALA A 30 -7.64 -6.26 6.08
N GLU A 31 -7.97 -7.36 6.73
CA GLU A 31 -7.04 -8.13 7.56
C GLU A 31 -5.84 -8.66 6.76
N ALA A 32 -6.08 -9.26 5.58
CA ALA A 32 -5.01 -9.79 4.74
C ALA A 32 -4.05 -8.69 4.26
N ALA A 33 -4.59 -7.52 3.88
CA ALA A 33 -3.76 -6.38 3.45
C ALA A 33 -2.90 -5.82 4.59
N VAL A 34 -3.49 -5.62 5.77
CA VAL A 34 -2.77 -5.17 6.97
C VAL A 34 -1.71 -6.20 7.38
N THR A 35 -2.06 -7.48 7.40
CA THR A 35 -1.13 -8.57 7.74
C THR A 35 0.05 -8.66 6.75
N ALA A 36 -0.20 -8.39 5.47
CA ALA A 36 0.79 -8.52 4.41
C ALA A 36 1.74 -7.33 4.31
N GLU A 37 1.25 -6.11 4.51
CA GLU A 37 1.94 -4.87 4.18
C GLU A 37 2.31 -4.03 5.40
N ASP A 38 1.52 -4.12 6.48
CA ASP A 38 1.67 -3.20 7.62
C ASP A 38 1.00 -3.79 8.87
N ALA A 39 1.61 -4.82 9.43
CA ALA A 39 1.02 -5.58 10.55
C ALA A 39 0.69 -4.72 11.80
N ARG A 40 1.30 -3.55 11.93
CA ARG A 40 1.10 -2.60 13.02
C ARG A 40 0.28 -1.38 12.61
N PHE A 41 -0.39 -1.41 11.46
CA PHE A 41 -1.15 -0.32 10.88
C PHE A 41 -2.02 0.45 11.89
N TRP A 42 -2.69 -0.28 12.76
CA TRP A 42 -3.62 0.30 13.73
C TRP A 42 -2.96 1.02 14.91
N THR A 43 -1.63 0.88 15.08
CA THR A 43 -0.92 1.34 16.29
C THR A 43 0.08 2.46 16.05
N HIS A 44 0.37 2.82 14.79
CA HIS A 44 1.31 3.91 14.47
C HIS A 44 0.63 5.08 13.74
N GLY A 45 1.28 6.25 13.74
CA GLY A 45 0.80 7.48 13.10
C GLY A 45 1.47 7.73 11.73
N GLY A 46 1.27 6.86 10.76
CA GLY A 46 1.76 7.01 9.39
C GLY A 46 3.15 6.46 9.12
N ILE A 47 4.03 6.42 10.12
CA ILE A 47 5.35 5.80 10.04
C ILE A 47 5.46 4.79 11.17
N ASP A 48 5.79 3.55 10.87
CA ASP A 48 6.12 2.56 11.87
C ASP A 48 7.59 2.67 12.27
N TRP A 49 7.85 3.46 13.30
CA TRP A 49 9.20 3.67 13.82
C TRP A 49 9.83 2.40 14.40
N TYR A 50 9.03 1.45 14.82
CA TYR A 50 9.53 0.16 15.29
C TYR A 50 10.13 -0.63 14.11
N GLU A 51 9.39 -0.75 13.01
CA GLU A 51 9.87 -1.44 11.81
C GLU A 51 11.05 -0.71 11.16
N VAL A 52 11.03 0.64 11.14
CA VAL A 52 12.18 1.43 10.65
C VAL A 52 13.43 1.14 11.47
N ARG A 53 13.33 1.16 12.79
CA ARG A 53 14.48 0.84 13.66
C ARG A 53 14.98 -0.57 13.45
N HIS A 54 14.07 -1.53 13.37
CA HIS A 54 14.39 -2.94 13.15
C HIS A 54 15.09 -3.15 11.78
N ALA A 55 14.57 -2.52 10.72
CA ALA A 55 15.16 -2.55 9.38
C ALA A 55 16.57 -1.94 9.36
N LEU A 56 16.82 -0.91 10.18
CA LEU A 56 18.14 -0.31 10.38
C LEU A 56 19.07 -1.15 11.25
N GLY A 57 18.56 -2.24 11.86
CA GLY A 57 19.33 -3.12 12.76
C GLY A 57 19.49 -2.58 14.17
N TYR A 58 18.73 -1.55 14.52
CA TYR A 58 18.67 -1.04 15.89
C TYR A 58 17.70 -1.90 16.71
N ARG A 59 18.24 -2.76 17.56
CA ARG A 59 17.44 -3.78 18.31
C ARG A 59 17.21 -3.43 19.80
N ARG A 60 17.66 -2.27 20.28
CA ARG A 60 17.46 -1.85 21.65
C ARG A 60 16.02 -1.39 21.89
N GLY A 61 15.44 -1.72 23.03
CA GLY A 61 14.02 -1.47 23.34
C GLY A 61 13.66 0.03 23.53
N GLY A 62 14.57 0.84 23.99
CA GLY A 62 14.44 2.30 24.15
C GLY A 62 15.62 3.03 23.51
N PHE A 63 15.48 4.33 23.27
CA PHE A 63 16.57 5.20 22.85
C PHE A 63 16.75 6.31 23.89
N ASP A 64 17.96 6.40 24.44
CA ASP A 64 18.34 7.45 25.37
C ASP A 64 19.43 8.34 24.73
N TRP A 65 19.10 9.61 24.54
CA TRP A 65 20.03 10.60 24.00
C TRP A 65 21.25 10.86 24.89
N SER A 66 21.16 10.60 26.19
CA SER A 66 22.28 10.73 27.13
C SER A 66 23.28 9.57 27.00
N SER A 67 22.82 8.41 26.54
CA SER A 67 23.62 7.21 26.34
C SER A 67 24.54 7.33 25.13
N ALA A 68 25.86 7.30 25.37
CA ALA A 68 26.84 7.25 24.28
C ALA A 68 26.68 6.01 23.39
N ALA A 69 26.35 4.88 23.99
CA ALA A 69 26.13 3.62 23.28
C ALA A 69 24.91 3.66 22.34
N ASP A 70 23.85 4.40 22.70
CA ASP A 70 22.66 4.55 21.85
C ASP A 70 22.93 5.51 20.70
N ARG A 71 23.63 6.61 20.95
CA ARG A 71 24.08 7.52 19.88
C ARG A 71 24.97 6.80 18.86
N GLU A 72 25.95 6.03 19.35
CA GLU A 72 26.84 5.25 18.47
C GLU A 72 26.08 4.19 17.68
N ALA A 73 25.14 3.47 18.32
CA ALA A 73 24.27 2.50 17.64
C ALA A 73 23.40 3.16 16.55
N LEU A 74 22.88 4.37 16.80
CA LEU A 74 22.16 5.17 15.82
C LEU A 74 23.06 5.54 14.62
N TRP A 75 24.26 6.07 14.88
CA TRP A 75 25.19 6.45 13.81
C TRP A 75 25.63 5.26 12.97
N ARG A 76 25.90 4.11 13.60
CA ARG A 76 26.20 2.85 12.89
C ARG A 76 25.00 2.40 12.02
N SER A 77 23.79 2.52 12.56
CA SER A 77 22.55 2.17 11.83
C SER A 77 22.33 3.08 10.62
N LEU A 78 22.52 4.38 10.76
CA LEU A 78 22.43 5.36 9.67
C LEU A 78 23.51 5.09 8.59
N GLY A 79 24.74 4.80 8.98
CA GLY A 79 25.82 4.42 8.05
C GLY A 79 25.54 3.12 7.29
N SER A 80 24.65 2.26 7.80
CA SER A 80 24.26 1.01 7.17
C SER A 80 23.13 1.13 6.13
N ILE A 81 22.48 2.31 6.01
CA ILE A 81 21.34 2.55 5.09
C ILE A 81 21.62 2.10 3.66
N PRO A 82 22.78 2.41 3.03
CA PRO A 82 23.05 1.96 1.67
C PRO A 82 23.04 0.44 1.51
N LYS A 83 23.51 -0.28 2.54
CA LYS A 83 23.58 -1.75 2.57
C LYS A 83 22.23 -2.42 2.89
N ARG A 84 21.30 -1.68 3.50
CA ARG A 84 20.01 -2.18 4.00
C ARG A 84 18.81 -1.64 3.24
N LYS A 85 18.99 -1.16 2.03
CA LYS A 85 17.90 -0.59 1.20
C LYS A 85 16.72 -1.53 1.02
N GLU A 86 16.95 -2.84 0.91
CA GLU A 86 15.88 -3.83 0.75
C GLU A 86 15.06 -4.01 2.04
N ALA A 87 15.72 -4.04 3.20
CA ALA A 87 15.03 -4.10 4.48
C ALA A 87 14.18 -2.84 4.74
N LEU A 88 14.69 -1.66 4.39
CA LEU A 88 13.94 -0.41 4.50
C LEU A 88 12.75 -0.32 3.55
N ARG A 89 12.78 -1.01 2.40
CA ARG A 89 11.61 -1.12 1.51
C ARG A 89 10.46 -1.87 2.17
N GLY A 90 10.74 -2.92 2.95
CA GLY A 90 9.73 -3.67 3.71
C GLY A 90 9.12 -2.89 4.87
N ALA A 91 9.73 -1.78 5.30
CA ALA A 91 9.25 -0.94 6.39
C ALA A 91 8.30 0.21 5.94
N SER A 92 7.84 0.20 4.69
CA SER A 92 6.87 1.21 4.21
C SER A 92 5.46 0.86 4.65
N THR A 93 4.77 1.80 5.31
CA THR A 93 3.41 1.63 5.82
C THR A 93 2.36 1.77 4.73
N ILE A 94 1.14 1.27 4.99
CA ILE A 94 -0.05 1.48 4.14
C ILE A 94 -0.27 2.99 3.90
N THR A 95 -0.16 3.82 4.94
CA THR A 95 -0.34 5.28 4.81
C THR A 95 0.70 5.91 3.90
N GLN A 96 1.96 5.47 3.98
CA GLN A 96 3.01 5.92 3.06
C GLN A 96 2.74 5.48 1.62
N GLN A 97 2.20 4.28 1.42
CA GLN A 97 1.80 3.80 0.09
C GLN A 97 0.64 4.62 -0.48
N VAL A 98 -0.36 5.00 0.33
CA VAL A 98 -1.43 5.93 -0.07
C VAL A 98 -0.85 7.29 -0.46
N ALA A 99 0.03 7.86 0.38
CA ALA A 99 0.70 9.13 0.10
C ALA A 99 1.47 9.08 -1.23
N LYS A 100 2.23 8.00 -1.45
CA LYS A 100 2.99 7.77 -2.68
C LYS A 100 2.08 7.72 -3.91
N ASN A 101 0.99 6.98 -3.84
CA ASN A 101 0.13 6.68 -4.99
C ASN A 101 -0.79 7.85 -5.38
N LEU A 102 -1.21 8.69 -4.41
CA LEU A 102 -2.14 9.79 -4.65
C LEU A 102 -1.46 11.14 -4.90
N TYR A 103 -0.33 11.40 -4.24
CA TYR A 103 0.20 12.77 -4.15
C TYR A 103 1.62 12.93 -4.71
N LEU A 104 2.33 11.84 -5.00
CA LEU A 104 3.73 11.94 -5.38
C LEU A 104 3.96 11.45 -6.81
N SER A 105 4.59 12.30 -7.62
CA SER A 105 5.07 11.91 -8.95
C SER A 105 6.16 10.84 -8.85
N PRO A 106 6.25 9.92 -9.81
CA PRO A 106 7.34 8.97 -9.89
C PRO A 106 8.65 9.73 -10.20
N SER A 107 9.44 9.99 -9.18
CA SER A 107 10.78 10.61 -9.30
C SER A 107 11.80 9.80 -8.52
N ARG A 108 13.06 9.80 -8.98
CA ARG A 108 14.18 9.15 -8.30
C ARG A 108 14.87 10.05 -7.25
N ASN A 109 14.28 11.21 -6.94
CA ASN A 109 14.84 12.16 -5.98
C ASN A 109 14.76 11.59 -4.55
N PRO A 110 15.85 11.56 -3.77
CA PRO A 110 15.83 11.10 -2.38
C PRO A 110 14.88 11.92 -1.48
N LEU A 111 14.64 13.21 -1.79
CA LEU A 111 13.67 14.05 -1.11
C LEU A 111 12.22 13.53 -1.26
N ARG A 112 11.95 12.66 -2.25
CA ARG A 112 10.63 12.05 -2.40
C ARG A 112 10.24 11.22 -1.16
N LYS A 113 11.18 10.48 -0.57
CA LYS A 113 10.88 9.66 0.62
C LYS A 113 10.54 10.52 1.84
N LEU A 114 11.17 11.69 1.96
CA LEU A 114 10.81 12.66 3.00
C LEU A 114 9.41 13.25 2.76
N LYS A 115 9.10 13.65 1.52
CA LYS A 115 7.75 14.12 1.15
C LYS A 115 6.69 13.06 1.42
N GLU A 116 6.97 11.79 1.11
CA GLU A 116 6.09 10.65 1.40
C GLU A 116 5.81 10.54 2.91
N ALA A 117 6.85 10.63 3.75
CA ALA A 117 6.71 10.57 5.20
C ALA A 117 5.88 11.74 5.76
N VAL A 118 6.15 12.97 5.31
CA VAL A 118 5.39 14.17 5.72
C VAL A 118 3.93 14.07 5.26
N THR A 119 3.69 13.61 4.03
CA THR A 119 2.33 13.45 3.51
C THR A 119 1.59 12.34 4.26
N ALA A 120 2.25 11.23 4.58
CA ALA A 120 1.66 10.15 5.38
C ALA A 120 1.25 10.66 6.77
N TYR A 121 2.10 11.42 7.44
CA TYR A 121 1.77 12.04 8.73
C TYR A 121 0.56 12.97 8.63
N ARG A 122 0.50 13.82 7.60
CA ARG A 122 -0.66 14.71 7.36
C ARG A 122 -1.95 13.93 7.09
N LEU A 123 -1.87 12.81 6.37
CA LEU A 123 -3.03 11.94 6.14
C LEU A 123 -3.57 11.36 7.45
N GLU A 124 -2.69 10.94 8.35
CA GLU A 124 -3.10 10.41 9.67
C GLU A 124 -3.74 11.47 10.58
N LEU A 125 -3.33 12.73 10.44
CA LEU A 125 -3.98 13.83 11.15
C LEU A 125 -5.36 14.19 10.58
N ALA A 126 -5.55 13.99 9.27
CA ALA A 126 -6.75 14.41 8.56
C ALA A 126 -7.80 13.30 8.43
N LEU A 127 -7.40 12.02 8.49
CA LEU A 127 -8.26 10.90 8.17
C LEU A 127 -8.17 9.79 9.24
N PRO A 128 -9.30 9.18 9.61
CA PRO A 128 -9.26 8.00 10.46
C PRO A 128 -8.62 6.81 9.71
N LYS A 129 -8.00 5.91 10.44
CA LYS A 129 -7.35 4.69 9.92
C LYS A 129 -8.23 3.89 8.95
N ARG A 130 -9.51 3.74 9.26
CA ARG A 130 -10.48 3.04 8.40
C ARG A 130 -10.56 3.67 7.02
N ARG A 131 -10.52 5.01 6.93
CA ARG A 131 -10.57 5.74 5.65
C ARG A 131 -9.26 5.60 4.88
N ILE A 132 -8.13 5.63 5.56
CA ILE A 132 -6.81 5.39 4.94
C ILE A 132 -6.77 3.99 4.32
N LEU A 133 -7.23 2.97 5.06
CA LEU A 133 -7.28 1.59 4.55
C LEU A 133 -8.26 1.45 3.37
N GLU A 134 -9.40 2.11 3.44
CA GLU A 134 -10.36 2.15 2.32
C GLU A 134 -9.74 2.74 1.06
N LEU A 135 -9.07 3.88 1.17
CA LEU A 135 -8.34 4.50 0.07
C LEU A 135 -7.30 3.54 -0.50
N TYR A 136 -6.48 2.94 0.37
CA TYR A 136 -5.48 1.97 -0.02
C TYR A 136 -6.05 0.83 -0.86
N LEU A 137 -7.10 0.17 -0.36
CA LEU A 137 -7.72 -0.97 -1.03
C LEU A 137 -8.40 -0.60 -2.35
N ASN A 138 -8.79 0.66 -2.52
CA ASN A 138 -9.37 1.15 -3.76
C ASN A 138 -8.33 1.58 -4.81
N ILE A 139 -7.16 2.07 -4.39
CA ILE A 139 -6.15 2.61 -5.33
C ILE A 139 -5.01 1.63 -5.64
N ALA A 140 -4.90 0.53 -4.91
CA ALA A 140 -3.83 -0.44 -5.13
C ALA A 140 -3.96 -1.12 -6.50
N GLU A 141 -2.86 -1.22 -7.25
CA GLU A 141 -2.81 -2.03 -8.47
C GLU A 141 -2.75 -3.51 -8.08
N LEU A 142 -3.63 -4.32 -8.65
CA LEU A 142 -3.76 -5.76 -8.39
C LEU A 142 -3.64 -6.59 -9.67
N GLY A 143 -3.15 -5.98 -10.73
CA GLY A 143 -2.90 -6.60 -12.02
C GLY A 143 -2.69 -5.54 -13.08
N SER A 144 -2.14 -5.88 -14.24
CA SER A 144 -1.94 -4.93 -15.31
C SER A 144 -3.27 -4.25 -15.72
N GLY A 145 -3.42 -2.97 -15.35
CA GLY A 145 -4.63 -2.18 -15.58
C GLY A 145 -5.82 -2.52 -14.67
N VAL A 146 -5.61 -3.28 -13.58
CA VAL A 146 -6.64 -3.64 -12.59
C VAL A 146 -6.35 -2.89 -11.29
N TRP A 147 -7.21 -1.93 -10.97
CA TRP A 147 -7.05 -1.03 -9.83
C TRP A 147 -8.18 -1.19 -8.83
N GLY A 148 -7.82 -1.39 -7.57
CA GLY A 148 -8.73 -1.59 -6.45
C GLY A 148 -9.26 -3.01 -6.31
N VAL A 149 -9.61 -3.34 -5.08
CA VAL A 149 -10.02 -4.69 -4.67
C VAL A 149 -11.33 -5.14 -5.33
N GLU A 150 -12.29 -4.24 -5.54
CA GLU A 150 -13.56 -4.57 -6.20
C GLU A 150 -13.34 -4.98 -7.66
N ALA A 151 -12.52 -4.22 -8.41
CA ALA A 151 -12.16 -4.55 -9.78
C ALA A 151 -11.40 -5.87 -9.86
N ALA A 152 -10.44 -6.09 -8.95
CA ALA A 152 -9.67 -7.33 -8.88
C ALA A 152 -10.53 -8.54 -8.51
N SER A 153 -11.45 -8.40 -7.54
CA SER A 153 -12.38 -9.44 -7.14
C SER A 153 -13.27 -9.89 -8.31
N ARG A 154 -13.82 -8.93 -9.03
CA ARG A 154 -14.64 -9.24 -10.23
C ARG A 154 -13.81 -9.86 -11.34
N ARG A 155 -12.60 -9.35 -11.57
CA ARG A 155 -11.70 -9.84 -12.62
C ARG A 155 -11.26 -11.28 -12.39
N TYR A 156 -10.82 -11.61 -11.17
CA TYR A 156 -10.21 -12.90 -10.88
C TYR A 156 -11.19 -13.95 -10.35
N TYR A 157 -12.24 -13.50 -9.63
CA TYR A 157 -13.16 -14.41 -8.92
C TYR A 157 -14.62 -14.24 -9.35
N ARG A 158 -14.93 -13.30 -10.25
CA ARG A 158 -16.29 -13.05 -10.80
C ARG A 158 -17.34 -12.74 -9.73
N LYS A 159 -16.93 -12.14 -8.62
CA LYS A 159 -17.80 -11.76 -7.50
C LYS A 159 -17.41 -10.41 -6.89
N PRO A 160 -18.33 -9.75 -6.15
CA PRO A 160 -18.01 -8.50 -5.48
C PRO A 160 -17.02 -8.71 -4.33
N ALA A 161 -16.24 -7.67 -3.99
CA ALA A 161 -15.21 -7.72 -2.95
C ALA A 161 -15.74 -8.13 -1.58
N ARG A 162 -16.98 -7.80 -1.24
CA ARG A 162 -17.66 -8.23 0.01
C ARG A 162 -17.81 -9.75 0.16
N ARG A 163 -17.70 -10.52 -0.93
CA ARG A 163 -17.83 -11.98 -0.95
C ARG A 163 -16.50 -12.70 -1.08
N LEU A 164 -15.37 -12.02 -0.94
CA LEU A 164 -14.07 -12.68 -0.95
C LEU A 164 -13.95 -13.61 0.25
N THR A 165 -13.47 -14.82 -0.01
CA THR A 165 -13.07 -15.74 1.07
C THR A 165 -11.70 -15.32 1.62
N GLN A 166 -11.34 -15.81 2.81
CA GLN A 166 -10.04 -15.54 3.41
C GLN A 166 -8.87 -15.91 2.47
N SER A 167 -8.97 -17.07 1.81
CA SER A 167 -7.95 -17.50 0.84
C SER A 167 -7.84 -16.56 -0.36
N GLN A 168 -8.97 -16.08 -0.89
CA GLN A 168 -8.98 -15.13 -2.02
C GLN A 168 -8.47 -13.74 -1.61
N ALA A 169 -8.81 -13.29 -0.41
CA ALA A 169 -8.30 -12.06 0.18
C ALA A 169 -6.78 -12.12 0.34
N ALA A 170 -6.26 -13.20 0.91
CA ALA A 170 -4.83 -13.42 1.04
C ALA A 170 -4.11 -13.50 -0.32
N ALA A 171 -4.75 -14.07 -1.36
CA ALA A 171 -4.20 -14.08 -2.72
C ALA A 171 -4.09 -12.67 -3.31
N LEU A 172 -5.12 -11.82 -3.14
CA LEU A 172 -5.06 -10.42 -3.57
C LEU A 172 -4.02 -9.63 -2.79
N ALA A 173 -3.95 -9.80 -1.46
CA ALA A 173 -2.90 -9.18 -0.65
C ALA A 173 -1.50 -9.64 -1.06
N ALA A 174 -1.34 -10.92 -1.41
CA ALA A 174 -0.07 -11.46 -1.91
C ALA A 174 0.33 -10.89 -3.27
N THR A 175 -0.60 -10.34 -4.03
CA THR A 175 -0.36 -9.74 -5.36
C THR A 175 0.21 -8.32 -5.25
N LEU A 176 -0.06 -7.59 -4.15
CA LEU A 176 0.27 -6.17 -3.99
C LEU A 176 1.71 -5.77 -4.36
N PRO A 177 2.76 -6.53 -4.00
CA PRO A 177 4.13 -6.12 -4.32
C PRO A 177 4.55 -6.37 -5.79
N PHE A 178 3.83 -7.22 -6.53
CA PHE A 178 4.19 -7.59 -7.91
C PHE A 178 2.95 -7.81 -8.81
N PRO A 179 2.03 -6.83 -8.89
CA PRO A 179 0.73 -7.01 -9.51
C PRO A 179 0.79 -7.37 -11.00
N ARG A 180 1.83 -6.96 -11.70
CA ARG A 180 1.98 -7.16 -13.14
C ARG A 180 2.68 -8.46 -13.50
N THR A 181 3.57 -8.96 -12.63
CA THR A 181 4.39 -10.13 -12.89
C THR A 181 3.89 -11.40 -12.21
N SER A 182 3.07 -11.29 -11.15
CA SER A 182 2.49 -12.47 -10.48
C SER A 182 1.17 -12.10 -9.79
N ASN A 183 0.07 -12.63 -10.33
CA ASN A 183 -1.28 -12.42 -9.83
C ASN A 183 -2.13 -13.69 -10.06
N PRO A 184 -3.39 -13.76 -9.60
CA PRO A 184 -4.21 -14.96 -9.74
C PRO A 184 -4.40 -15.49 -11.18
N ALA A 185 -4.29 -14.62 -12.18
CA ALA A 185 -4.46 -14.98 -13.60
C ALA A 185 -3.13 -15.11 -14.37
N TYR A 186 -2.02 -14.63 -13.80
CA TYR A 186 -0.75 -14.62 -14.52
C TYR A 186 0.40 -15.03 -13.61
N ARG A 187 1.12 -16.10 -13.98
CA ARG A 187 2.29 -16.66 -13.26
C ARG A 187 2.09 -16.75 -11.74
N PRO A 188 1.08 -17.46 -11.23
CA PRO A 188 0.61 -17.36 -9.84
C PRO A 188 1.55 -17.97 -8.80
N VAL A 189 2.65 -18.62 -9.18
CA VAL A 189 3.52 -19.38 -8.27
C VAL A 189 4.09 -18.48 -7.16
N ARG A 190 4.63 -17.31 -7.53
CA ARG A 190 5.20 -16.36 -6.56
C ARG A 190 4.11 -15.79 -5.63
N MET A 191 2.96 -15.43 -6.18
CA MET A 191 1.80 -14.99 -5.43
C MET A 191 1.33 -16.06 -4.46
N ARG A 192 1.19 -17.34 -4.89
CA ARG A 192 0.73 -18.44 -4.03
C ARG A 192 1.67 -18.70 -2.85
N ARG A 193 2.98 -18.64 -3.05
CA ARG A 193 3.95 -18.77 -1.94
C ARG A 193 3.74 -17.69 -0.89
N ARG A 194 3.53 -16.44 -1.32
CA ARG A 194 3.26 -15.33 -0.39
C ARG A 194 1.87 -15.44 0.26
N GLN A 195 0.86 -15.88 -0.50
CA GLN A 195 -0.49 -16.16 0.01
C GLN A 195 -0.47 -17.14 1.18
N GLU A 196 0.29 -18.22 1.06
CA GLU A 196 0.44 -19.21 2.12
C GLU A 196 1.00 -18.58 3.41
N LEU A 197 2.05 -17.77 3.30
CA LEU A 197 2.62 -17.05 4.45
C LEU A 197 1.62 -16.09 5.09
N ILE A 198 0.85 -15.36 4.28
CA ILE A 198 -0.19 -14.44 4.77
C ILE A 198 -1.28 -15.22 5.52
N LEU A 199 -1.78 -16.32 4.95
CA LEU A 199 -2.78 -17.17 5.60
C LEU A 199 -2.29 -17.73 6.93
N ARG A 200 -1.03 -18.16 7.03
CA ARG A 200 -0.43 -18.64 8.28
C ARG A 200 -0.39 -17.51 9.33
N ARG A 201 0.00 -16.28 8.94
CA ARG A 201 -0.02 -15.13 9.86
C ARG A 201 -1.44 -14.75 10.30
N MET A 202 -2.42 -14.78 9.39
CA MET A 202 -3.83 -14.55 9.74
C MET A 202 -4.37 -15.59 10.74
N ARG A 203 -3.78 -16.79 10.80
CA ARG A 203 -4.06 -17.80 11.84
C ARG A 203 -3.29 -17.56 13.14
N GLY A 204 -2.53 -16.48 13.26
CA GLY A 204 -1.75 -16.15 14.46
C GLY A 204 -0.35 -16.77 14.50
N GLU A 205 0.13 -17.42 13.42
CA GLU A 205 1.48 -17.94 13.38
C GLU A 205 2.52 -16.81 13.30
N ARG A 206 3.57 -16.87 14.13
CA ARG A 206 4.67 -15.91 14.11
C ARG A 206 5.65 -16.23 12.98
N ILE A 207 5.33 -15.80 11.77
CA ILE A 207 6.16 -15.99 10.58
C ILE A 207 6.50 -14.64 9.99
N GLU A 208 7.76 -14.41 9.65
CA GLU A 208 8.15 -13.26 8.85
C GLU A 208 7.68 -13.46 7.40
N VAL A 209 6.89 -12.52 6.89
CA VAL A 209 6.64 -12.42 5.45
C VAL A 209 7.80 -11.62 4.88
N PRO A 210 8.69 -12.24 4.08
CA PRO A 210 9.85 -11.55 3.56
C PRO A 210 9.45 -10.29 2.79
N PRO A 211 10.15 -9.17 2.98
CA PRO A 211 9.96 -8.00 2.15
C PRO A 211 10.23 -8.37 0.70
N VAL A 212 9.33 -7.99 -0.18
CA VAL A 212 9.48 -8.20 -1.62
C VAL A 212 9.83 -6.88 -2.27
N ALA A 213 10.82 -6.88 -3.15
CA ALA A 213 11.09 -5.72 -3.99
C ALA A 213 9.82 -5.42 -4.80
N GLU A 214 9.22 -4.25 -4.57
CA GLU A 214 8.09 -3.76 -5.37
C GLU A 214 8.48 -3.71 -6.84
N GLU A 215 7.53 -4.00 -7.71
CA GLU A 215 7.71 -3.75 -9.14
C GLU A 215 8.00 -2.26 -9.36
N PRO A 216 8.82 -1.92 -10.37
CA PRO A 216 9.07 -0.53 -10.72
C PRO A 216 7.74 0.20 -10.91
N VAL A 217 7.62 1.38 -10.30
CA VAL A 217 6.46 2.25 -10.49
C VAL A 217 6.25 2.46 -12.00
N PRO A 218 5.00 2.38 -12.48
CA PRO A 218 4.68 2.62 -13.88
C PRO A 218 5.33 3.90 -14.38
N GLN A 219 5.85 3.88 -15.63
CA GLN A 219 6.35 5.09 -16.30
C GLN A 219 5.18 6.09 -16.48
N PRO A 220 5.45 7.39 -16.69
CA PRO A 220 4.41 8.43 -16.77
C PRO A 220 3.26 8.19 -17.76
N GLY A 221 3.38 7.26 -18.70
CA GLY A 221 2.28 6.82 -19.57
C GLY A 221 1.40 5.71 -18.96
N ASP A 222 1.84 5.07 -17.88
CA ASP A 222 1.16 3.96 -17.20
C ASP A 222 0.51 4.38 -15.86
N SER A 223 0.81 5.58 -15.39
CA SER A 223 0.28 6.12 -14.13
C SER A 223 -1.24 6.24 -14.21
N ILE A 224 -1.90 6.16 -13.06
CA ILE A 224 -3.28 6.59 -12.92
C ILE A 224 -3.31 8.07 -13.33
N MET A 225 -3.49 8.33 -14.63
CA MET A 225 -3.94 9.64 -15.04
C MET A 225 -5.33 9.81 -14.44
N TRP A 226 -5.51 10.89 -13.73
CA TRP A 226 -6.73 11.39 -13.15
C TRP A 226 -7.96 10.91 -13.94
N THR A 227 -8.73 9.99 -13.36
CA THR A 227 -9.98 9.55 -13.98
C THR A 227 -11.15 10.29 -13.33
N PRO A 228 -12.24 10.60 -14.07
CA PRO A 228 -13.40 11.34 -13.54
C PRO A 228 -14.01 10.80 -12.24
N GLY A 229 -13.71 9.58 -11.82
CA GLY A 229 -14.13 9.02 -10.53
C GLY A 229 -13.21 9.36 -9.35
N MET A 230 -12.03 9.91 -9.61
CA MET A 230 -11.10 10.31 -8.56
C MET A 230 -11.39 11.70 -8.00
N ASP A 231 -12.07 12.56 -8.77
CA ASP A 231 -12.59 13.86 -8.32
C ASP A 231 -13.56 13.65 -7.15
N SER A 232 -14.50 12.74 -7.26
CA SER A 232 -15.46 12.46 -6.19
C SER A 232 -14.80 11.94 -4.91
N LEU A 233 -13.67 11.26 -5.04
CA LEU A 233 -12.89 10.74 -3.91
C LEU A 233 -12.12 11.87 -3.22
N LEU A 234 -11.58 12.83 -3.98
CA LEU A 234 -10.93 14.02 -3.44
C LEU A 234 -11.94 15.04 -2.92
N ASP A 235 -13.11 15.17 -3.55
CA ASP A 235 -14.19 16.01 -3.05
C ASP A 235 -14.74 15.47 -1.73
N SER A 236 -14.84 14.15 -1.58
CA SER A 236 -15.18 13.54 -0.29
C SER A 236 -14.11 13.73 0.78
N LEU A 237 -12.86 13.97 0.40
CA LEU A 237 -11.76 14.32 1.30
C LEU A 237 -11.73 15.80 1.66
N ARG A 238 -12.36 16.66 0.84
CA ARG A 238 -12.47 18.11 1.06
C ARG A 238 -13.76 18.49 1.78
N ALA A 239 -14.76 17.59 1.83
CA ALA A 239 -15.98 17.83 2.59
C ALA A 239 -15.61 18.14 4.05
N PRO A 240 -16.07 19.26 4.63
CA PRO A 240 -15.82 19.57 6.03
C PRO A 240 -16.36 18.40 6.87
N VAL A 241 -15.57 17.97 7.85
CA VAL A 241 -16.05 17.05 8.89
C VAL A 241 -17.23 17.74 9.53
N GLU A 242 -18.45 17.22 9.31
CA GLU A 242 -19.62 17.70 10.03
C GLU A 242 -19.27 17.63 11.52
N THR A 243 -19.24 18.78 12.14
CA THR A 243 -19.05 18.91 13.58
C THR A 243 -20.14 18.10 14.24
N LEU A 244 -19.75 17.00 14.88
CA LEU A 244 -20.65 16.24 15.75
C LEU A 244 -21.36 17.22 16.68
N PRO A 245 -22.69 17.14 16.85
CA PRO A 245 -23.39 17.98 17.81
C PRO A 245 -22.75 17.81 19.17
N GLY A 246 -22.38 18.92 19.80
CA GLY A 246 -21.79 18.95 21.12
C GLY A 246 -22.67 18.22 22.15
N PRO A 247 -22.10 17.77 23.28
CA PRO A 247 -22.88 17.08 24.30
C PRO A 247 -23.99 17.98 24.77
N MET A 248 -25.23 17.47 24.72
CA MET A 248 -26.37 18.13 25.33
C MET A 248 -26.06 18.31 26.82
N SER A 249 -26.01 19.57 27.26
CA SER A 249 -25.90 19.90 28.68
C SER A 249 -27.16 19.48 29.43
N PRO A 250 -27.01 19.17 30.76
CA PRO A 250 -28.08 18.62 31.59
C PRO A 250 -29.29 19.52 31.81
#